data_81ba7bb6528b8a7d5eefebb923393e98
#
_entry.id   81ba7bb6528b8a7d5eefebb923393e98
#
_cell.length_a   1.000
_cell.length_b   1.000
_cell.length_c   1.000
_cell.angle_alpha   90.00
_cell.angle_beta   90.00
_cell.angle_gamma   90.00
#
_symmetry.space_group_name_H-M   'P 1'
#
loop_
_entity.id
_entity.type
_entity.pdbx_description
1 polymer ?
#
loop_
_entity_poly.entity_id
_entity_poly.type
_entity_poly.pdbx_seq_one_letter_code
_entity_poly.pdbx_strand_id
1 'polypeptide(L)'
;ELMSRGLDVVAIDISQLSVDVMKQRGIDARQVNFFDKTFDEKFDTVLMAMNGIGIVGRVEALSDFFMRTKQLLAPGGQLLLDSSDIRYVFENEDGSLDIDLAAGYYGEIDYRMQYKGVRGEPFDWLYIDFDTLSMYAEQCGLLCEKVADGEHYDYLARLTVK
;
A
#
# COMPACT_ATOMS: atom_id res chain seq x y z
N GLU A 1 1.76 14.78 -12.13
CA GLU A 1 2.61 15.59 -11.22
C GLU A 1 4.07 15.12 -11.24
N LEU A 2 4.38 13.84 -10.96
CA LEU A 2 5.78 13.36 -10.94
C LEU A 2 6.49 13.58 -12.28
N MET A 3 5.85 13.21 -13.39
CA MET A 3 6.37 13.44 -14.74
C MET A 3 6.56 14.94 -15.06
N SER A 4 5.65 15.79 -14.60
CA SER A 4 5.77 17.25 -14.80
C SER A 4 6.94 17.87 -14.02
N ARG A 5 7.47 17.14 -13.05
CA ARG A 5 8.70 17.47 -12.30
C ARG A 5 9.96 16.85 -12.91
N GLY A 6 9.84 16.18 -14.07
CA GLY A 6 10.97 15.60 -14.78
C GLY A 6 11.40 14.23 -14.28
N LEU A 7 10.55 13.55 -13.48
CA LEU A 7 10.83 12.18 -13.04
C LEU A 7 10.40 11.18 -14.12
N ASP A 8 11.18 10.13 -14.29
CA ASP A 8 10.82 8.97 -15.09
C ASP A 8 9.89 8.07 -14.28
N VAL A 9 8.68 7.82 -14.80
CA VAL A 9 7.61 7.16 -14.04
C VAL A 9 7.03 6.01 -14.83
N VAL A 10 7.04 4.83 -14.23
CA VAL A 10 6.29 3.64 -14.68
C VAL A 10 5.11 3.45 -13.73
N ALA A 11 3.90 3.43 -14.26
CA ALA A 11 2.70 3.14 -13.50
C ALA A 11 2.21 1.71 -13.76
N ILE A 12 1.82 1.00 -12.71
CA ILE A 12 1.25 -0.34 -12.83
C ILE A 12 -0.14 -0.40 -12.20
N ASP A 13 -1.03 -1.16 -12.79
CA ASP A 13 -2.36 -1.45 -12.26
C ASP A 13 -2.83 -2.80 -12.79
N ILE A 14 -3.65 -3.52 -12.02
CA ILE A 14 -4.26 -4.78 -12.47
C ILE A 14 -5.43 -4.56 -13.43
N SER A 15 -6.05 -3.38 -13.38
CA SER A 15 -7.18 -2.99 -14.22
C SER A 15 -6.72 -2.50 -15.59
N GLN A 16 -7.08 -3.21 -16.65
CA GLN A 16 -6.81 -2.76 -18.01
C GLN A 16 -7.42 -1.37 -18.29
N LEU A 17 -8.61 -1.09 -17.77
CA LEU A 17 -9.27 0.20 -17.97
C LEU A 17 -8.49 1.34 -17.32
N SER A 18 -7.93 1.13 -16.12
CA SER A 18 -7.05 2.11 -15.45
C SER A 18 -5.81 2.36 -16.29
N VAL A 19 -5.19 1.29 -16.78
CA VAL A 19 -3.99 1.38 -17.64
C VAL A 19 -4.29 2.14 -18.92
N ASP A 20 -5.42 1.90 -19.58
CA ASP A 20 -5.82 2.60 -20.80
C ASP A 20 -6.00 4.11 -20.56
N VAL A 21 -6.62 4.49 -19.44
CA VAL A 21 -6.78 5.91 -19.05
C VAL A 21 -5.41 6.54 -18.77
N MET A 22 -4.51 5.86 -18.08
CA MET A 22 -3.15 6.36 -17.84
C MET A 22 -2.37 6.56 -19.14
N LYS A 23 -2.45 5.61 -20.07
CA LYS A 23 -1.84 5.73 -21.41
C LYS A 23 -2.39 6.90 -22.21
N GLN A 24 -3.70 7.16 -22.17
CA GLN A 24 -4.31 8.32 -22.81
C GLN A 24 -3.77 9.65 -22.25
N ARG A 25 -3.28 9.64 -21.01
CA ARG A 25 -2.62 10.79 -20.36
C ARG A 25 -1.12 10.87 -20.61
N GLY A 26 -0.58 9.99 -21.47
CA GLY A 26 0.84 9.96 -21.81
C GLY A 26 1.73 9.34 -20.74
N ILE A 27 1.18 8.53 -19.83
CA ILE A 27 1.94 7.83 -18.78
C ILE A 27 2.40 6.48 -19.33
N ASP A 28 3.66 6.07 -19.08
CA ASP A 28 4.10 4.69 -19.26
C ASP A 28 3.37 3.81 -18.23
N ALA A 29 2.27 3.24 -18.65
CA ALA A 29 1.41 2.44 -17.79
C ALA A 29 1.31 1.01 -18.30
N ARG A 30 1.37 0.04 -17.37
CA ARG A 30 1.41 -1.39 -17.68
C ARG A 30 0.40 -2.15 -16.84
N GLN A 31 -0.29 -3.09 -17.47
CA GLN A 31 -1.18 -4.01 -16.76
C GLN A 31 -0.33 -5.09 -16.08
N VAL A 32 -0.03 -4.89 -14.81
CA VAL A 32 0.82 -5.77 -14.01
C VAL A 32 0.25 -5.90 -12.61
N ASN A 33 0.22 -7.13 -12.09
CA ASN A 33 0.03 -7.35 -10.67
C ASN A 33 1.35 -7.09 -9.94
N PHE A 34 1.34 -6.30 -8.87
CA PHE A 34 2.53 -6.01 -8.07
C PHE A 34 3.30 -7.27 -7.65
N PHE A 35 2.59 -8.36 -7.37
CA PHE A 35 3.19 -9.65 -6.95
C PHE A 35 3.69 -10.51 -8.12
N ASP A 36 3.50 -10.10 -9.37
CA ASP A 36 3.99 -10.82 -10.53
C ASP A 36 5.52 -10.73 -10.62
N LYS A 37 6.19 -11.89 -10.44
CA LYS A 37 7.65 -12.00 -10.44
C LYS A 37 8.28 -11.83 -11.83
N THR A 38 7.48 -11.83 -12.90
CA THR A 38 7.98 -11.60 -14.27
C THR A 38 8.26 -10.11 -14.52
N PHE A 39 7.69 -9.23 -13.71
CA PHE A 39 8.00 -7.80 -13.70
C PHE A 39 9.18 -7.57 -12.75
N ASP A 40 10.41 -7.47 -13.28
CA ASP A 40 11.66 -7.48 -12.53
C ASP A 40 12.50 -6.20 -12.66
N GLU A 41 11.93 -5.14 -13.20
CA GLU A 41 12.57 -3.83 -13.31
C GLU A 41 12.95 -3.25 -11.94
N LYS A 42 13.98 -2.38 -11.94
CA LYS A 42 14.51 -1.75 -10.73
C LYS A 42 14.18 -0.27 -10.70
N PHE A 43 13.78 0.21 -9.53
CA PHE A 43 13.37 1.59 -9.30
C PHE A 43 14.08 2.20 -8.10
N ASP A 44 14.45 3.47 -8.23
CA ASP A 44 14.98 4.25 -7.09
C ASP A 44 13.91 4.51 -6.04
N THR A 45 12.66 4.63 -6.48
CA THR A 45 11.50 4.81 -5.58
C THR A 45 10.31 4.00 -6.08
N VAL A 46 9.78 3.14 -5.22
CA VAL A 46 8.44 2.58 -5.36
C VAL A 46 7.49 3.45 -4.56
N LEU A 47 6.45 3.99 -5.19
CA LEU A 47 5.46 4.86 -4.55
C LEU A 47 4.10 4.17 -4.50
N MET A 48 3.54 4.06 -3.30
CA MET A 48 2.22 3.51 -3.04
C MET A 48 1.42 4.52 -2.21
N ALA A 49 0.74 5.43 -2.90
CA ALA A 49 -0.07 6.49 -2.28
C ALA A 49 -1.55 6.10 -2.19
N MET A 50 -2.32 6.84 -1.37
CA MET A 50 -3.76 6.65 -1.14
C MET A 50 -4.08 5.30 -0.52
N ASN A 51 -3.39 5.00 0.59
CA ASN A 51 -3.43 3.69 1.25
C ASN A 51 -3.08 2.55 0.30
N GLY A 52 -2.04 2.76 -0.54
CA GLY A 52 -1.62 1.79 -1.56
C GLY A 52 -1.15 0.45 -0.99
N ILE A 53 -0.72 0.42 0.28
CA ILE A 53 -0.40 -0.84 0.97
C ILE A 53 -1.62 -1.76 1.10
N GLY A 54 -2.83 -1.24 0.97
CA GLY A 54 -4.07 -2.00 1.04
C GLY A 54 -4.14 -3.20 0.08
N ILE A 55 -3.37 -3.17 -1.03
CA ILE A 55 -3.27 -4.31 -1.96
C ILE A 55 -2.75 -5.60 -1.31
N VAL A 56 -2.10 -5.51 -0.15
CA VAL A 56 -1.63 -6.65 0.64
C VAL A 56 -2.80 -7.47 1.18
N GLY A 57 -3.93 -6.83 1.47
CA GLY A 57 -5.16 -7.43 1.96
C GLY A 57 -5.11 -7.81 3.44
N ARG A 58 -4.18 -8.67 3.85
CA ARG A 58 -4.04 -9.22 5.20
C ARG A 58 -2.61 -9.07 5.72
N VAL A 59 -2.43 -8.88 7.04
CA VAL A 59 -1.10 -8.69 7.65
C VAL A 59 -0.17 -9.88 7.44
N GLU A 60 -0.69 -11.08 7.33
CA GLU A 60 0.09 -12.29 7.06
C GLU A 60 0.80 -12.28 5.69
N ALA A 61 0.31 -11.50 4.72
CA ALA A 61 0.93 -11.33 3.40
C ALA A 61 2.00 -10.23 3.36
N LEU A 62 2.22 -9.49 4.46
CA LEU A 62 3.21 -8.40 4.51
C LEU A 62 4.63 -8.87 4.23
N SER A 63 5.00 -10.08 4.69
CA SER A 63 6.33 -10.64 4.42
C SER A 63 6.58 -10.82 2.91
N ASP A 64 5.61 -11.37 2.18
CA ASP A 64 5.70 -11.54 0.72
C ASP A 64 5.73 -10.18 0.02
N PHE A 65 4.94 -9.22 0.48
CA PHE A 65 4.94 -7.85 -0.01
C PHE A 65 6.33 -7.18 0.15
N PHE A 66 6.94 -7.26 1.33
CA PHE A 66 8.26 -6.67 1.55
C PHE A 66 9.37 -7.38 0.78
N MET A 67 9.32 -8.70 0.68
CA MET A 67 10.26 -9.44 -0.15
C MET A 67 10.13 -9.05 -1.63
N ARG A 68 8.89 -8.87 -2.10
CA ARG A 68 8.63 -8.38 -3.45
C ARG A 68 9.14 -6.96 -3.67
N THR A 69 8.87 -6.06 -2.73
CA THR A 69 9.37 -4.68 -2.77
C THR A 69 10.90 -4.63 -2.90
N LYS A 70 11.62 -5.41 -2.09
CA LYS A 70 13.10 -5.50 -2.17
C LYS A 70 13.60 -5.95 -3.55
N GLN A 71 12.83 -6.80 -4.24
CA GLN A 71 13.15 -7.20 -5.61
C GLN A 71 12.98 -6.07 -6.63
N LEU A 72 12.11 -5.11 -6.38
CA LEU A 72 11.87 -3.96 -7.27
C LEU A 72 12.76 -2.75 -6.96
N LEU A 73 13.41 -2.71 -5.81
CA LEU A 73 14.27 -1.58 -5.44
C LEU A 73 15.66 -1.72 -6.07
N ALA A 74 16.14 -0.63 -6.64
CA ALA A 74 17.55 -0.45 -7.02
C ALA A 74 18.41 -0.37 -5.72
N PRO A 75 19.73 -0.59 -5.81
CA PRO A 75 20.63 -0.37 -4.68
C PRO A 75 20.49 1.06 -4.12
N GLY A 76 20.17 1.18 -2.84
CA GLY A 76 19.90 2.48 -2.19
C GLY A 76 18.51 3.04 -2.46
N GLY A 77 17.65 2.31 -3.15
CA GLY A 77 16.26 2.70 -3.42
C GLY A 77 15.37 2.62 -2.18
N GLN A 78 14.17 3.17 -2.31
CA GLN A 78 13.20 3.30 -1.21
C GLN A 78 11.77 2.93 -1.64
N LEU A 79 10.99 2.44 -0.69
CA LEU A 79 9.54 2.40 -0.78
C LEU A 79 8.97 3.59 -0.01
N LEU A 80 8.10 4.38 -0.64
CA LEU A 80 7.26 5.38 0.01
C LEU A 80 5.82 4.89 -0.04
N LEU A 81 5.19 4.77 1.11
CA LEU A 81 3.80 4.37 1.22
C LEU A 81 3.09 5.19 2.29
N ASP A 82 1.80 5.37 2.10
CA ASP A 82 0.92 5.86 3.16
C ASP A 82 -0.04 4.76 3.62
N SER A 83 -0.50 4.89 4.84
CA SER A 83 -1.62 4.14 5.40
C SER A 83 -2.29 4.95 6.49
N SER A 84 -3.38 4.41 7.02
CA SER A 84 -4.13 5.02 8.12
C SER A 84 -4.31 4.01 9.23
N ASP A 85 -4.20 4.49 10.48
CA ASP A 85 -4.62 3.73 11.64
C ASP A 85 -6.12 3.93 11.85
N ILE A 86 -6.90 2.90 11.53
CA ILE A 86 -8.36 2.99 11.59
C ILE A 86 -8.94 2.56 12.94
N ARG A 87 -8.11 2.48 14.00
CA ARG A 87 -8.60 2.11 15.35
C ARG A 87 -9.73 3.02 15.84
N TYR A 88 -9.79 4.27 15.39
CA TYR A 88 -10.84 5.24 15.75
C TYR A 88 -12.25 4.76 15.38
N VAL A 89 -12.37 3.86 14.41
CA VAL A 89 -13.68 3.28 14.02
C VAL A 89 -14.25 2.40 15.12
N PHE A 90 -13.39 1.90 16.02
CA PHE A 90 -13.72 1.02 17.14
C PHE A 90 -13.71 1.76 18.48
N GLU A 91 -13.57 3.08 18.48
CA GLU A 91 -13.52 3.91 19.68
C GLU A 91 -14.95 4.26 20.15
N ASN A 92 -15.24 3.99 21.42
CA ASN A 92 -16.47 4.33 22.09
C ASN A 92 -16.44 5.81 22.56
N GLU A 93 -17.60 6.35 22.95
CA GLU A 93 -17.74 7.72 23.47
C GLU A 93 -16.89 7.99 24.72
N ASP A 94 -16.55 6.96 25.49
CA ASP A 94 -15.71 7.04 26.69
C ASP A 94 -14.20 6.88 26.41
N GLY A 95 -13.82 6.75 25.14
CA GLY A 95 -12.43 6.56 24.70
C GLY A 95 -11.91 5.12 24.81
N SER A 96 -12.74 4.16 25.20
CA SER A 96 -12.41 2.74 25.16
C SER A 96 -12.47 2.20 23.72
N LEU A 97 -11.69 1.14 23.44
CA LEU A 97 -11.67 0.51 22.12
C LEU A 97 -12.40 -0.85 22.19
N ASP A 98 -13.37 -1.05 21.30
CA ASP A 98 -14.09 -2.32 21.13
C ASP A 98 -13.51 -3.11 19.94
N ILE A 99 -12.29 -3.65 20.12
CA ILE A 99 -11.59 -4.45 19.12
C ILE A 99 -11.61 -5.90 19.54
N ASP A 100 -12.19 -6.76 18.70
CA ASP A 100 -12.14 -8.21 18.90
C ASP A 100 -10.75 -8.76 18.46
N LEU A 101 -9.90 -8.99 19.46
CA LEU A 101 -8.56 -9.53 19.22
C LEU A 101 -8.55 -10.97 18.66
N ALA A 102 -9.69 -11.67 18.74
CA ALA A 102 -9.81 -13.02 18.18
C ALA A 102 -10.21 -13.01 16.70
N ALA A 103 -10.71 -11.88 16.20
CA ALA A 103 -11.14 -11.74 14.80
C ALA A 103 -9.98 -11.44 13.82
N GLY A 104 -8.76 -11.27 14.32
CA GLY A 104 -7.59 -10.91 13.52
C GLY A 104 -7.16 -9.45 13.72
N TYR A 105 -6.39 -8.91 12.76
CA TYR A 105 -5.93 -7.54 12.83
C TYR A 105 -7.06 -6.58 12.42
N TYR A 106 -7.34 -5.57 13.25
CA TYR A 106 -8.50 -4.66 13.12
C TYR A 106 -8.52 -3.85 11.82
N GLY A 107 -7.39 -3.73 11.14
CA GLY A 107 -7.26 -2.99 9.87
C GLY A 107 -7.46 -3.84 8.61
N GLU A 108 -7.84 -5.11 8.75
CA GLU A 108 -8.18 -6.00 7.64
C GLU A 108 -9.66 -5.84 7.28
N ILE A 109 -9.94 -5.20 6.15
CA ILE A 109 -11.30 -4.84 5.75
C ILE A 109 -11.72 -5.58 4.50
N ASP A 110 -12.88 -6.23 4.56
CA ASP A 110 -13.54 -6.84 3.40
C ASP A 110 -14.34 -5.78 2.64
N TYR A 111 -13.95 -5.52 1.39
CA TYR A 111 -14.63 -4.56 0.53
C TYR A 111 -15.43 -5.24 -0.58
N ARG A 112 -16.54 -4.62 -0.90
CA ARG A 112 -17.26 -4.87 -2.14
C ARG A 112 -17.68 -3.54 -2.76
N MET A 113 -17.14 -3.24 -3.92
CA MET A 113 -17.48 -2.03 -4.65
C MET A 113 -18.78 -2.20 -5.42
N GLN A 114 -19.60 -1.16 -5.42
CA GLN A 114 -20.81 -1.09 -6.26
C GLN A 114 -20.92 0.28 -6.89
N TYR A 115 -21.14 0.31 -8.20
CA TYR A 115 -21.44 1.53 -8.92
C TYR A 115 -22.70 1.35 -9.77
N LYS A 116 -23.71 2.16 -9.50
CA LYS A 116 -25.06 2.00 -10.10
C LYS A 116 -25.59 0.56 -9.90
N GLY A 117 -25.85 -0.18 -10.97
CA GLY A 117 -26.34 -1.57 -10.91
C GLY A 117 -25.24 -2.63 -11.01
N VAL A 118 -23.97 -2.23 -11.13
CA VAL A 118 -22.83 -3.15 -11.26
C VAL A 118 -22.19 -3.37 -9.89
N ARG A 119 -22.10 -4.64 -9.49
CA ARG A 119 -21.39 -5.07 -8.28
C ARG A 119 -20.09 -5.74 -8.67
N GLY A 120 -19.00 -5.32 -8.04
CA GLY A 120 -17.69 -5.97 -8.14
C GLY A 120 -17.61 -7.23 -7.26
N GLU A 121 -16.55 -8.00 -7.45
CA GLU A 121 -16.21 -9.09 -6.56
C GLU A 121 -15.71 -8.55 -5.22
N PRO A 122 -15.90 -9.28 -4.11
CA PRO A 122 -15.29 -8.94 -2.82
C PRO A 122 -13.75 -8.98 -2.91
N PHE A 123 -13.10 -8.12 -2.17
CA PHE A 123 -11.63 -8.13 -2.02
C PHE A 123 -11.23 -7.62 -0.64
N ASP A 124 -10.10 -8.11 -0.16
CA ASP A 124 -9.49 -7.66 1.08
C ASP A 124 -8.67 -6.40 0.85
N TRP A 125 -8.66 -5.50 1.84
CA TRP A 125 -7.89 -4.28 1.81
C TRP A 125 -7.32 -3.98 3.19
N LEU A 126 -6.00 -3.78 3.27
CA LEU A 126 -5.31 -3.56 4.53
C LEU A 126 -5.17 -2.07 4.83
N TYR A 127 -5.63 -1.68 6.02
CA TYR A 127 -5.20 -0.48 6.72
C TYR A 127 -4.25 -0.90 7.84
N ILE A 128 -3.12 -0.26 7.98
CA ILE A 128 -2.13 -0.71 8.96
C ILE A 128 -1.60 0.47 9.77
N ASP A 129 -1.53 0.32 11.09
CA ASP A 129 -0.86 1.29 11.95
C ASP A 129 0.66 1.25 11.76
N PHE A 130 1.33 2.36 12.11
CA PHE A 130 2.76 2.51 11.87
C PHE A 130 3.62 1.50 12.66
N ASP A 131 3.24 1.19 13.89
CA ASP A 131 4.03 0.32 14.76
C ASP A 131 4.00 -1.12 14.22
N THR A 132 2.82 -1.59 13.81
CA THR A 132 2.66 -2.89 13.15
C THR A 132 3.40 -2.95 11.82
N LEU A 133 3.29 -1.91 10.98
CA LEU A 133 4.04 -1.82 9.72
C LEU A 133 5.55 -1.92 9.96
N SER A 134 6.07 -1.14 10.92
CA SER A 134 7.50 -1.11 11.25
C SER A 134 8.00 -2.45 11.74
N MET A 135 7.23 -3.11 12.62
CA MET A 135 7.57 -4.43 13.14
C MET A 135 7.74 -5.47 12.01
N TYR A 136 6.77 -5.56 11.10
CA TYR A 136 6.87 -6.51 9.98
C TYR A 136 7.98 -6.15 8.99
N ALA A 137 8.18 -4.87 8.71
CA ALA A 137 9.26 -4.39 7.85
C ALA A 137 10.64 -4.76 8.41
N GLU A 138 10.86 -4.56 9.71
CA GLU A 138 12.12 -4.89 10.39
C GLU A 138 12.42 -6.40 10.36
N GLN A 139 11.42 -7.24 10.56
CA GLN A 139 11.54 -8.70 10.43
C GLN A 139 11.97 -9.12 9.02
N CYS A 140 11.61 -8.34 8.01
CA CYS A 140 12.00 -8.54 6.62
C CYS A 140 13.32 -7.85 6.24
N GLY A 141 14.04 -7.24 7.19
CA GLY A 141 15.34 -6.57 6.95
C GLY A 141 15.19 -5.22 6.26
N LEU A 142 14.10 -4.52 6.50
CA LEU A 142 13.89 -3.14 6.09
C LEU A 142 13.99 -2.21 7.31
N LEU A 143 14.49 -1.00 7.08
CA LEU A 143 14.35 0.12 8.02
C LEU A 143 13.06 0.84 7.65
N CYS A 144 12.19 1.09 8.62
CA CYS A 144 10.93 1.80 8.45
C CYS A 144 10.98 3.12 9.24
N GLU A 145 10.78 4.23 8.57
CA GLU A 145 10.79 5.57 9.16
C GLU A 145 9.47 6.27 8.86
N LYS A 146 8.84 6.86 9.88
CA LYS A 146 7.70 7.75 9.68
C LYS A 146 8.20 9.10 9.18
N VAL A 147 7.83 9.47 7.96
CA VAL A 147 8.26 10.71 7.31
C VAL A 147 7.36 11.88 7.69
N ALA A 148 6.05 11.62 7.78
CA ALA A 148 5.05 12.62 8.14
C ALA A 148 3.82 11.95 8.75
N ASP A 149 3.13 12.66 9.62
CA ASP A 149 1.75 12.39 9.99
C ASP A 149 0.82 13.24 9.12
N GLY A 150 -0.32 12.69 8.72
CA GLY A 150 -1.36 13.41 8.02
C GLY A 150 -2.27 14.20 8.96
N GLU A 151 -3.34 14.78 8.41
CA GLU A 151 -4.26 15.61 9.20
C GLU A 151 -5.12 14.81 10.18
N HIS A 152 -5.28 13.51 9.93
CA HIS A 152 -6.07 12.62 10.77
C HIS A 152 -5.21 11.45 11.24
N TYR A 153 -5.61 10.22 10.95
CA TYR A 153 -4.92 9.01 11.42
C TYR A 153 -3.98 8.42 10.35
N ASP A 154 -3.77 9.15 9.27
CA ASP A 154 -2.90 8.77 8.17
C ASP A 154 -1.44 9.19 8.43
N TYR A 155 -0.53 8.44 7.85
CA TYR A 155 0.91 8.70 7.93
C TYR A 155 1.59 8.32 6.61
N LEU A 156 2.74 8.95 6.36
CA LEU A 156 3.66 8.57 5.28
C LEU A 156 4.88 7.87 5.88
N ALA A 157 5.18 6.68 5.38
CA ALA A 157 6.35 5.90 5.76
C ALA A 157 7.34 5.78 4.60
N ARG A 158 8.62 5.77 4.94
CA ARG A 158 9.74 5.44 4.07
C ARG A 158 10.39 4.15 4.53
N LEU A 159 10.55 3.21 3.62
CA LEU A 159 11.23 1.95 3.89
C LEU A 159 12.45 1.81 2.99
N THR A 160 13.58 1.42 3.58
CA THR A 160 14.85 1.18 2.89
C THR A 160 15.45 -0.17 3.30
N VAL A 161 16.23 -0.78 2.42
CA VAL A 161 16.94 -2.03 2.74
C VAL A 161 18.06 -1.73 3.73
N LYS A 162 18.13 -2.53 4.83
CA LYS A 162 19.22 -2.45 5.83
C LYS A 162 20.56 -2.86 5.26
#